data_894508d689af215fd745b04bfc7844d4
#
_entry.id   894508d689af215fd745b04bfc7844d4
#
_cell.length_a   1.000
_cell.length_b   1.000
_cell.length_c   1.000
_cell.angle_alpha   90.00
_cell.angle_beta   90.00
_cell.angle_gamma   90.00
#
_symmetry.space_group_name_H-M   'P 1'
#
loop_
_entity.id
_entity.type
_entity.pdbx_description
1 polymer ?
#
loop_
_entity_poly.entity_id
_entity_poly.type
_entity_poly.pdbx_seq_one_letter_code
_entity_poly.pdbx_strand_id
1 'polypeptide(L)'
;MEEPTYNGALEVFKSRGAKVISIPMLDDGIDIGILKLKLEKIKPKLIYVMPNFQNPTGISYSTYKKKKLIELSEEYDFYILEDDFISDFPFDSEDNLPLKSYDNNDRVIYIKSFSKILMPGLRIGMVEIPMELQSQILWAKYSSDISTPGLIQKSMFYYMNCFNWKQYLNNINNIYYEKYSLAKKLIDEKLSTSH
;
A
#
# COMPACT_ATOMS: atom_id res chain seq x y z
N MET A 1 -5.70 -5.58 -10.60
CA MET A 1 -5.75 -4.45 -9.65
C MET A 1 -7.12 -4.40 -9.01
N GLU A 2 -7.24 -3.80 -7.84
CA GLU A 2 -8.50 -3.44 -7.20
C GLU A 2 -9.38 -2.56 -8.09
N GLU A 3 -10.71 -2.59 -7.89
CA GLU A 3 -11.66 -1.69 -8.53
C GLU A 3 -12.72 -1.25 -7.50
N PRO A 4 -12.72 0.05 -7.14
CA PRO A 4 -11.82 1.12 -7.60
C PRO A 4 -10.39 0.98 -7.09
N THR A 5 -9.43 1.71 -7.69
CA THR A 5 -8.02 1.70 -7.30
C THR A 5 -7.40 3.09 -7.38
N TYR A 6 -6.17 3.24 -6.89
CA TYR A 6 -5.42 4.49 -7.00
C TYR A 6 -5.09 4.79 -8.46
N ASN A 7 -5.62 5.91 -8.95
CA ASN A 7 -5.52 6.29 -10.36
C ASN A 7 -4.08 6.50 -10.83
N GLY A 8 -3.20 7.00 -9.94
CA GLY A 8 -1.79 7.19 -10.27
C GLY A 8 -1.08 5.88 -10.61
N ALA A 9 -1.33 4.81 -9.86
CA ALA A 9 -0.77 3.49 -10.17
C ALA A 9 -1.35 2.92 -11.47
N LEU A 10 -2.67 3.05 -11.67
CA LEU A 10 -3.36 2.59 -12.87
C LEU A 10 -2.74 3.22 -14.14
N GLU A 11 -2.53 4.54 -14.13
CA GLU A 11 -1.93 5.25 -15.26
C GLU A 11 -0.46 4.86 -15.50
N VAL A 12 0.32 4.63 -14.45
CA VAL A 12 1.69 4.12 -14.57
C VAL A 12 1.72 2.76 -15.25
N PHE A 13 0.86 1.82 -14.84
CA PHE A 13 0.81 0.49 -15.47
C PHE A 13 0.37 0.58 -16.94
N LYS A 14 -0.66 1.36 -17.24
CA LYS A 14 -1.14 1.57 -18.62
C LYS A 14 -0.06 2.20 -19.51
N SER A 15 0.65 3.21 -19.01
CA SER A 15 1.71 3.88 -19.77
C SER A 15 2.88 2.96 -20.14
N ARG A 16 3.05 1.86 -19.39
CA ARG A 16 4.04 0.81 -19.66
C ARG A 16 3.48 -0.35 -20.48
N GLY A 17 2.27 -0.21 -21.03
CA GLY A 17 1.64 -1.21 -21.88
C GLY A 17 1.07 -2.42 -21.13
N ALA A 18 0.89 -2.33 -19.81
CA ALA A 18 0.31 -3.42 -19.04
C ALA A 18 -1.19 -3.60 -19.36
N LYS A 19 -1.60 -4.84 -19.59
CA LYS A 19 -3.02 -5.21 -19.65
C LYS A 19 -3.57 -5.30 -18.23
N VAL A 20 -4.28 -4.26 -17.83
CA VAL A 20 -4.87 -4.18 -16.49
C VAL A 20 -6.21 -4.94 -16.45
N ILE A 21 -6.40 -5.74 -15.42
CA ILE A 21 -7.63 -6.50 -15.15
C ILE A 21 -8.10 -6.11 -13.75
N SER A 22 -9.33 -5.62 -13.68
CA SER A 22 -9.95 -5.17 -12.43
C SER A 22 -10.51 -6.34 -11.63
N ILE A 23 -10.44 -6.25 -10.31
CA ILE A 23 -11.11 -7.16 -9.36
C ILE A 23 -11.92 -6.27 -8.41
N PRO A 24 -13.23 -6.52 -8.24
CA PRO A 24 -14.05 -5.70 -7.36
C PRO A 24 -13.61 -5.80 -5.90
N MET A 25 -13.91 -4.72 -5.16
CA MET A 25 -13.71 -4.65 -3.72
C MET A 25 -14.99 -5.04 -2.98
N LEU A 26 -14.83 -5.70 -1.85
CA LEU A 26 -15.84 -5.92 -0.82
C LEU A 26 -15.49 -5.09 0.42
N ASP A 27 -16.34 -5.07 1.42
CA ASP A 27 -16.19 -4.23 2.62
C ASP A 27 -14.93 -4.56 3.46
N ASP A 28 -14.31 -5.71 3.23
CA ASP A 28 -13.12 -6.18 3.93
C ASP A 28 -11.92 -6.45 3.01
N GLY A 29 -11.92 -5.89 1.80
CA GLY A 29 -10.84 -5.98 0.80
C GLY A 29 -11.26 -6.58 -0.54
N ILE A 30 -10.29 -6.96 -1.35
CA ILE A 30 -10.53 -7.52 -2.68
C ILE A 30 -11.42 -8.76 -2.67
N ASP A 31 -12.28 -8.94 -3.69
CA ASP A 31 -13.09 -10.15 -3.85
C ASP A 31 -12.21 -11.35 -4.25
N ILE A 32 -11.91 -12.19 -3.28
CA ILE A 32 -11.10 -13.41 -3.46
C ILE A 32 -11.79 -14.42 -4.39
N GLY A 33 -13.12 -14.51 -4.37
CA GLY A 33 -13.87 -15.41 -5.24
C GLY A 33 -13.74 -15.04 -6.71
N ILE A 34 -13.98 -13.76 -7.01
CA ILE A 34 -13.80 -13.22 -8.38
C ILE A 34 -12.33 -13.31 -8.81
N LEU A 35 -11.39 -13.01 -7.90
CA LEU A 35 -9.97 -13.17 -8.19
C LEU A 35 -9.64 -14.59 -8.62
N LYS A 36 -10.07 -15.60 -7.86
CA LYS A 36 -9.83 -17.01 -8.15
C LYS A 36 -10.36 -17.43 -9.53
N LEU A 37 -11.62 -17.07 -9.84
CA LEU A 37 -12.24 -17.34 -11.14
C LEU A 37 -11.47 -16.71 -12.31
N LYS A 38 -10.82 -15.57 -12.08
CA LYS A 38 -9.98 -14.94 -13.11
C LYS A 38 -8.62 -15.62 -13.22
N LEU A 39 -8.01 -16.01 -12.10
CA LEU A 39 -6.72 -16.73 -12.09
C LEU A 39 -6.77 -18.07 -12.83
N GLU A 40 -7.90 -18.76 -12.79
CA GLU A 40 -8.10 -19.99 -13.57
C GLU A 40 -8.02 -19.77 -15.11
N LYS A 41 -8.30 -18.56 -15.57
CA LYS A 41 -8.35 -18.20 -17.00
C LYS A 41 -7.14 -17.42 -17.49
N ILE A 42 -6.47 -16.73 -16.59
CA ILE A 42 -5.36 -15.83 -16.89
C ILE A 42 -4.23 -16.00 -15.87
N LYS A 43 -3.01 -15.85 -16.34
CA LYS A 43 -1.81 -15.89 -15.50
C LYS A 43 -1.24 -14.47 -15.37
N PRO A 44 -1.66 -13.68 -14.37
CA PRO A 44 -1.07 -12.36 -14.15
C PRO A 44 0.36 -12.52 -13.63
N LYS A 45 1.23 -11.58 -13.96
CA LYS A 45 2.57 -11.53 -13.34
C LYS A 45 2.56 -10.81 -12.01
N LEU A 46 1.61 -9.88 -11.83
CA LEU A 46 1.57 -8.98 -10.69
C LEU A 46 0.13 -8.62 -10.34
N ILE A 47 -0.16 -8.56 -9.04
CA ILE A 47 -1.39 -7.96 -8.50
C ILE A 47 -1.01 -6.75 -7.66
N TYR A 48 -1.52 -5.56 -8.01
CA TYR A 48 -1.35 -4.34 -7.22
C TYR A 48 -2.51 -4.19 -6.24
N VAL A 49 -2.18 -3.93 -4.98
CA VAL A 49 -3.14 -3.76 -3.88
C VAL A 49 -2.69 -2.69 -2.88
N MET A 50 -3.66 -2.08 -2.21
CA MET A 50 -3.48 -1.18 -1.07
C MET A 50 -4.22 -1.76 0.14
N PRO A 51 -3.61 -2.71 0.89
CA PRO A 51 -4.33 -3.49 1.88
C PRO A 51 -4.76 -2.71 3.13
N ASN A 52 -4.15 -1.55 3.38
CA ASN A 52 -4.50 -0.69 4.52
C ASN A 52 -4.97 0.67 4.00
N PHE A 53 -6.20 1.06 4.39
CA PHE A 53 -6.81 2.35 4.02
C PHE A 53 -6.80 2.61 2.51
N GLN A 54 -7.30 1.65 1.76
CA GLN A 54 -7.34 1.66 0.30
C GLN A 54 -7.81 3.00 -0.28
N ASN A 55 -7.12 3.51 -1.25
CA ASN A 55 -7.49 4.74 -1.96
C ASN A 55 -8.22 4.39 -3.27
N PRO A 56 -9.53 4.77 -3.43
CA PRO A 56 -10.24 5.82 -2.70
C PRO A 56 -11.23 5.35 -1.62
N THR A 57 -11.37 4.05 -1.36
CA THR A 57 -12.48 3.51 -0.57
C THR A 57 -12.31 3.67 0.95
N GLY A 58 -11.08 3.82 1.43
CA GLY A 58 -10.76 3.78 2.87
C GLY A 58 -10.81 2.37 3.50
N ILE A 59 -11.16 1.35 2.74
CA ILE A 59 -11.28 -0.04 3.22
C ILE A 59 -9.90 -0.59 3.58
N SER A 60 -9.82 -1.29 4.71
CA SER A 60 -8.66 -2.11 5.06
C SER A 60 -8.99 -3.59 4.91
N TYR A 61 -8.04 -4.36 4.39
CA TYR A 61 -8.21 -5.81 4.22
C TYR A 61 -8.26 -6.52 5.56
N SER A 62 -9.16 -7.47 5.68
CA SER A 62 -9.13 -8.41 6.80
C SER A 62 -7.86 -9.26 6.76
N THR A 63 -7.39 -9.69 7.93
CA THR A 63 -6.24 -10.63 8.05
C THR A 63 -6.45 -11.88 7.20
N TYR A 64 -7.69 -12.38 7.14
CA TYR A 64 -8.05 -13.50 6.27
C TYR A 64 -7.74 -13.22 4.81
N LYS A 65 -8.16 -12.07 4.27
CA LYS A 65 -7.92 -11.71 2.86
C LYS A 65 -6.45 -11.45 2.56
N LYS A 66 -5.71 -10.84 3.49
CA LYS A 66 -4.25 -10.67 3.36
C LYS A 66 -3.55 -12.02 3.20
N LYS A 67 -3.82 -12.97 4.10
CA LYS A 67 -3.25 -14.32 4.04
C LYS A 67 -3.69 -15.08 2.80
N LYS A 68 -4.99 -14.99 2.45
CA LYS A 68 -5.52 -15.69 1.29
C LYS A 68 -4.93 -15.19 -0.04
N LEU A 69 -4.65 -13.89 -0.14
CA LEU A 69 -4.00 -13.33 -1.32
C LEU A 69 -2.55 -13.87 -1.47
N ILE A 70 -1.83 -14.03 -0.36
CA ILE A 70 -0.49 -14.64 -0.37
C ILE A 70 -0.56 -16.11 -0.80
N GLU A 71 -1.46 -16.91 -0.23
CA GLU A 71 -1.66 -18.31 -0.66
C GLU A 71 -1.92 -18.41 -2.16
N LEU A 72 -2.79 -17.53 -2.71
CA LEU A 72 -3.06 -17.50 -4.14
C LEU A 72 -1.85 -17.07 -4.97
N SER A 73 -1.00 -16.19 -4.45
CA SER A 73 0.22 -15.77 -5.14
C SER A 73 1.21 -16.92 -5.32
N GLU A 74 1.26 -17.83 -4.36
CA GLU A 74 2.06 -19.05 -4.42
C GLU A 74 1.43 -20.10 -5.35
N GLU A 75 0.11 -20.34 -5.20
CA GLU A 75 -0.64 -21.32 -6.00
C GLU A 75 -0.61 -21.00 -7.49
N TYR A 76 -0.72 -19.71 -7.87
CA TYR A 76 -0.83 -19.26 -9.26
C TYR A 76 0.42 -18.56 -9.80
N ASP A 77 1.49 -18.54 -9.05
CA ASP A 77 2.81 -18.01 -9.42
C ASP A 77 2.78 -16.55 -9.92
N PHE A 78 2.34 -15.64 -9.06
CA PHE A 78 2.38 -14.19 -9.31
C PHE A 78 2.95 -13.42 -8.13
N TYR A 79 3.43 -12.20 -8.38
CA TYR A 79 3.87 -11.27 -7.33
C TYR A 79 2.72 -10.36 -6.88
N ILE A 80 2.79 -9.93 -5.63
CA ILE A 80 1.91 -8.89 -5.07
C ILE A 80 2.72 -7.61 -4.94
N LEU A 81 2.22 -6.50 -5.47
CA LEU A 81 2.74 -5.17 -5.21
C LEU A 81 1.83 -4.50 -4.19
N GLU A 82 2.32 -4.46 -2.96
CA GLU A 82 1.67 -3.79 -1.84
C GLU A 82 2.09 -2.32 -1.79
N ASP A 83 1.14 -1.42 -1.94
CA ASP A 83 1.36 0.03 -1.79
C ASP A 83 0.87 0.49 -0.43
N ASP A 84 1.83 0.75 0.46
CA ASP A 84 1.59 1.21 1.82
C ASP A 84 1.99 2.68 1.99
N PHE A 85 1.01 3.53 1.94
CA PHE A 85 1.22 4.98 2.07
C PHE A 85 0.80 5.56 3.42
N ILE A 86 0.10 4.78 4.28
CA ILE A 86 -0.56 5.34 5.48
C ILE A 86 -0.77 4.35 6.65
N SER A 87 -0.25 3.13 6.59
CA SER A 87 -0.47 2.11 7.65
C SER A 87 0.08 2.48 9.03
N ASP A 88 0.93 3.50 9.12
CA ASP A 88 1.43 3.99 10.42
C ASP A 88 0.34 4.67 11.27
N PHE A 89 -0.82 4.96 10.71
CA PHE A 89 -1.93 5.60 11.40
C PHE A 89 -2.94 4.57 11.91
N PRO A 90 -3.08 4.39 13.24
CA PRO A 90 -3.99 3.38 13.82
C PRO A 90 -5.44 3.89 13.86
N PHE A 91 -6.01 4.28 12.71
CA PHE A 91 -7.42 4.65 12.63
C PHE A 91 -8.29 3.40 12.69
N ASP A 92 -9.04 3.20 13.76
CA ASP A 92 -10.15 2.23 13.91
C ASP A 92 -9.93 0.80 13.33
N SER A 93 -8.71 0.39 12.97
CA SER A 93 -8.45 -0.95 12.45
C SER A 93 -7.69 -1.79 13.47
N GLU A 94 -8.19 -3.00 13.73
CA GLU A 94 -7.59 -3.95 14.66
C GLU A 94 -6.25 -4.53 14.14
N ASP A 95 -6.05 -4.57 12.81
CA ASP A 95 -4.86 -5.15 12.18
C ASP A 95 -4.36 -4.28 11.02
N ASN A 96 -3.43 -3.36 11.34
CA ASN A 96 -2.73 -2.53 10.36
C ASN A 96 -1.42 -3.14 9.87
N LEU A 97 -1.14 -4.40 10.21
CA LEU A 97 0.08 -5.03 9.72
C LEU A 97 0.07 -5.06 8.19
N PRO A 98 1.18 -4.71 7.56
CA PRO A 98 1.29 -4.83 6.11
C PRO A 98 1.13 -6.29 5.69
N LEU A 99 0.62 -6.51 4.49
CA LEU A 99 0.49 -7.83 3.88
C LEU A 99 1.86 -8.53 3.81
N LYS A 100 2.94 -7.78 3.54
CA LYS A 100 4.33 -8.25 3.59
C LYS A 100 4.69 -8.97 4.88
N SER A 101 4.10 -8.58 6.03
CA SER A 101 4.39 -9.24 7.32
C SER A 101 3.94 -10.71 7.40
N TYR A 102 3.07 -11.13 6.49
CA TYR A 102 2.59 -12.51 6.36
C TYR A 102 3.30 -13.29 5.25
N ASP A 103 4.17 -12.64 4.47
CA ASP A 103 4.87 -13.21 3.33
C ASP A 103 6.10 -14.04 3.78
N ASN A 104 5.99 -15.35 3.72
CA ASN A 104 7.07 -16.29 4.06
C ASN A 104 7.83 -16.80 2.84
N ASN A 105 7.34 -16.54 1.62
CA ASN A 105 7.84 -17.13 0.38
C ASN A 105 8.33 -16.09 -0.64
N ASP A 106 8.58 -14.88 -0.16
CA ASP A 106 9.18 -13.78 -0.92
C ASP A 106 8.38 -13.42 -2.20
N ARG A 107 7.04 -13.35 -2.06
CA ARG A 107 6.10 -13.01 -3.14
C ARG A 107 5.64 -11.55 -3.14
N VAL A 108 5.92 -10.79 -2.07
CA VAL A 108 5.42 -9.43 -1.91
C VAL A 108 6.53 -8.42 -2.16
N ILE A 109 6.29 -7.53 -3.13
CA ILE A 109 7.04 -6.28 -3.32
C ILE A 109 6.31 -5.24 -2.45
N TYR A 110 6.96 -4.78 -1.39
CA TYR A 110 6.38 -3.82 -0.46
C TYR A 110 6.90 -2.42 -0.73
N ILE A 111 5.99 -1.47 -0.97
CA ILE A 111 6.31 -0.05 -1.14
C ILE A 111 5.82 0.72 0.06
N LYS A 112 6.72 1.44 0.74
CA LYS A 112 6.41 2.34 1.84
C LYS A 112 6.66 3.79 1.44
N SER A 113 5.64 4.62 1.55
CA SER A 113 5.75 6.06 1.35
C SER A 113 5.94 6.80 2.68
N PHE A 114 6.90 7.73 2.73
CA PHE A 114 7.08 8.62 3.88
C PHE A 114 6.38 9.99 3.71
N SER A 115 5.70 10.19 2.60
CA SER A 115 5.08 11.49 2.27
C SER A 115 3.99 11.93 3.25
N LYS A 116 3.29 11.00 3.91
CA LYS A 116 2.19 11.29 4.84
C LYS A 116 2.64 11.35 6.29
N ILE A 117 3.66 10.58 6.63
CA ILE A 117 4.18 10.50 8.00
C ILE A 117 5.33 11.46 8.26
N LEU A 118 6.04 11.94 7.23
CA LEU A 118 7.07 12.97 7.34
C LEU A 118 6.66 14.21 6.56
N MET A 119 7.20 14.35 5.36
CA MET A 119 7.03 15.53 4.53
C MET A 119 7.02 15.12 3.05
N PRO A 120 5.97 15.46 2.29
CA PRO A 120 5.90 15.06 0.88
C PRO A 120 7.02 15.66 0.03
N GLY A 121 7.57 16.82 0.43
CA GLY A 121 8.68 17.49 -0.26
C GLY A 121 10.01 16.73 -0.22
N LEU A 122 10.20 15.79 0.70
CA LEU A 122 11.43 14.96 0.76
C LEU A 122 11.54 13.98 -0.41
N ARG A 123 10.44 13.62 -1.05
CA ARG A 123 10.37 12.68 -2.17
C ARG A 123 11.10 11.37 -1.89
N ILE A 124 10.85 10.78 -0.72
CA ILE A 124 11.49 9.54 -0.29
C ILE A 124 10.46 8.45 0.00
N GLY A 125 10.79 7.25 -0.39
CA GLY A 125 10.06 6.01 -0.10
C GLY A 125 11.05 4.86 0.05
N MET A 126 10.56 3.74 0.52
CA MET A 126 11.29 2.48 0.67
C MET A 126 10.60 1.41 -0.15
N VAL A 127 11.37 0.54 -0.76
CA VAL A 127 10.84 -0.66 -1.41
C VAL A 127 11.60 -1.87 -0.88
N GLU A 128 10.86 -2.85 -0.38
CA GLU A 128 11.37 -4.18 -0.07
C GLU A 128 11.03 -5.11 -1.23
N ILE A 129 12.04 -5.79 -1.76
CA ILE A 129 11.95 -6.47 -3.05
C ILE A 129 12.30 -7.94 -2.85
N PRO A 130 11.51 -8.88 -3.42
CA PRO A 130 11.90 -10.27 -3.52
C PRO A 130 13.31 -10.44 -4.10
N MET A 131 14.10 -11.36 -3.53
CA MET A 131 15.50 -11.58 -3.91
C MET A 131 15.67 -11.83 -5.42
N GLU A 132 14.74 -12.57 -6.00
CA GLU A 132 14.72 -12.91 -7.43
C GLU A 132 14.58 -11.69 -8.34
N LEU A 133 13.87 -10.62 -7.90
CA LEU A 133 13.61 -9.41 -8.68
C LEU A 133 14.63 -8.29 -8.41
N GLN A 134 15.51 -8.48 -7.43
CA GLN A 134 16.38 -7.40 -6.94
C GLN A 134 17.25 -6.80 -8.03
N SER A 135 17.92 -7.61 -8.83
CA SER A 135 18.81 -7.11 -9.88
C SER A 135 18.06 -6.32 -10.95
N GLN A 136 16.92 -6.81 -11.40
CA GLN A 136 16.11 -6.15 -12.43
C GLN A 136 15.57 -4.80 -11.95
N ILE A 137 15.08 -4.74 -10.71
CA ILE A 137 14.53 -3.50 -10.14
C ILE A 137 15.64 -2.49 -9.86
N LEU A 138 16.81 -2.92 -9.39
CA LEU A 138 17.96 -2.03 -9.20
C LEU A 138 18.45 -1.44 -10.53
N TRP A 139 18.52 -2.23 -11.60
CA TRP A 139 18.86 -1.73 -12.93
C TRP A 139 17.81 -0.75 -13.47
N ALA A 140 16.52 -1.05 -13.28
CA ALA A 140 15.44 -0.14 -13.66
C ALA A 140 15.51 1.19 -12.90
N LYS A 141 15.79 1.15 -11.60
CA LYS A 141 16.01 2.34 -10.78
C LYS A 141 17.21 3.15 -11.26
N TYR A 142 18.35 2.49 -11.45
CA TYR A 142 19.56 3.16 -11.96
C TYR A 142 19.31 3.86 -13.28
N SER A 143 18.57 3.24 -14.19
CA SER A 143 18.22 3.84 -15.49
C SER A 143 17.22 5.01 -15.39
N SER A 144 16.44 5.08 -14.30
CA SER A 144 15.40 6.10 -14.11
C SER A 144 15.91 7.36 -13.44
N ASP A 145 16.66 7.21 -12.35
CA ASP A 145 17.07 8.35 -11.51
C ASP A 145 18.53 8.26 -10.98
N ILE A 146 19.29 7.26 -11.44
CA ILE A 146 20.66 6.95 -11.01
C ILE A 146 20.70 6.59 -9.51
N SER A 147 20.29 7.52 -8.63
CA SER A 147 20.23 7.31 -7.19
C SER A 147 19.29 8.30 -6.50
N THR A 148 18.72 7.89 -5.39
CA THR A 148 18.04 8.80 -4.47
C THR A 148 19.04 9.73 -3.79
N PRO A 149 18.78 11.03 -3.63
CA PRO A 149 19.72 11.99 -3.03
C PRO A 149 20.24 11.54 -1.66
N GLY A 150 21.56 11.33 -1.55
CA GLY A 150 22.19 10.81 -0.33
C GLY A 150 22.01 11.70 0.90
N LEU A 151 21.90 13.03 0.71
CA LEU A 151 21.63 13.96 1.80
C LEU A 151 20.28 13.68 2.45
N ILE A 152 19.23 13.46 1.65
CA ILE A 152 17.88 13.16 2.15
C ILE A 152 17.86 11.83 2.88
N GLN A 153 18.50 10.78 2.32
CA GLN A 153 18.60 9.48 2.97
C GLN A 153 19.32 9.56 4.32
N LYS A 154 20.46 10.27 4.39
CA LYS A 154 21.21 10.46 5.63
C LYS A 154 20.43 11.28 6.65
N SER A 155 19.78 12.36 6.22
CA SER A 155 18.94 13.19 7.11
C SER A 155 17.82 12.35 7.73
N MET A 156 17.16 11.54 6.93
CA MET A 156 16.11 10.63 7.42
C MET A 156 16.67 9.58 8.38
N PHE A 157 17.80 8.95 8.05
CA PHE A 157 18.46 8.00 8.93
C PHE A 157 18.79 8.60 10.31
N TYR A 158 19.39 9.78 10.34
CA TYR A 158 19.68 10.49 11.59
C TYR A 158 18.42 10.87 12.33
N TYR A 159 17.40 11.36 11.64
CA TYR A 159 16.14 11.74 12.26
C TYR A 159 15.47 10.54 12.95
N MET A 160 15.41 9.38 12.30
CA MET A 160 14.80 8.17 12.87
C MET A 160 15.61 7.55 14.02
N ASN A 161 16.95 7.73 14.03
CA ASN A 161 17.82 7.13 15.03
C ASN A 161 18.19 8.06 16.20
N CYS A 162 18.29 9.38 15.96
CA CYS A 162 18.72 10.35 16.97
C CYS A 162 17.56 11.02 17.70
N PHE A 163 16.36 11.00 17.14
CA PHE A 163 15.16 11.54 17.74
C PHE A 163 14.19 10.42 18.13
N ASN A 164 13.26 10.71 19.04
CA ASN A 164 12.26 9.73 19.44
C ASN A 164 11.19 9.58 18.33
N TRP A 165 11.51 8.75 17.32
CA TRP A 165 10.65 8.46 16.19
C TRP A 165 9.25 7.99 16.61
N LYS A 166 9.18 7.12 17.63
CA LYS A 166 7.93 6.59 18.14
C LYS A 166 7.04 7.69 18.74
N GLN A 167 7.62 8.61 19.50
CA GLN A 167 6.89 9.75 20.04
C GLN A 167 6.42 10.71 18.94
N TYR A 168 7.24 10.91 17.91
CA TYR A 168 6.86 11.71 16.75
C TYR A 168 5.64 11.10 16.04
N LEU A 169 5.64 9.80 15.76
CA LEU A 169 4.51 9.11 15.14
C LEU A 169 3.24 9.24 16.00
N ASN A 170 3.35 9.05 17.31
CA ASN A 170 2.22 9.22 18.22
C ASN A 170 1.63 10.63 18.17
N ASN A 171 2.49 11.66 18.13
CA ASN A 171 2.03 13.05 18.04
C ASN A 171 1.30 13.33 16.73
N ILE A 172 1.84 12.86 15.60
CA ILE A 172 1.18 13.00 14.29
C ILE A 172 -0.14 12.22 14.27
N ASN A 173 -0.16 11.01 14.80
CA ASN A 173 -1.37 10.20 14.88
C ASN A 173 -2.49 10.94 15.63
N ASN A 174 -2.19 11.57 16.75
CA ASN A 174 -3.17 12.36 17.49
C ASN A 174 -3.72 13.52 16.65
N ILE A 175 -2.87 14.25 15.95
CA ILE A 175 -3.29 15.37 15.08
C ILE A 175 -4.21 14.88 13.94
N TYR A 176 -3.86 13.75 13.31
CA TYR A 176 -4.70 13.19 12.24
C TYR A 176 -5.99 12.60 12.79
N TYR A 177 -5.96 11.97 13.96
CA TYR A 177 -7.15 11.41 14.59
C TYR A 177 -8.17 12.51 14.96
N GLU A 178 -7.72 13.65 15.48
CA GLU A 178 -8.59 14.81 15.72
C GLU A 178 -9.27 15.30 14.43
N LYS A 179 -8.50 15.42 13.34
CA LYS A 179 -9.04 15.82 12.04
C LYS A 179 -10.03 14.79 11.47
N TYR A 180 -9.70 13.50 11.58
CA TYR A 180 -10.57 12.40 11.17
C TYR A 180 -11.88 12.41 11.94
N SER A 181 -11.82 12.51 13.28
CA SER A 181 -12.99 12.54 14.15
C SER A 181 -13.89 13.73 13.85
N LEU A 182 -13.31 14.92 13.60
CA LEU A 182 -14.06 16.10 13.20
C LEU A 182 -14.74 15.92 11.84
N ALA A 183 -14.00 15.39 10.84
CA ALA A 183 -14.55 15.14 9.52
C ALA A 183 -15.69 14.13 9.57
N LYS A 184 -15.51 13.01 10.29
CA LYS A 184 -16.54 11.98 10.49
C LYS A 184 -17.81 12.59 11.12
N LYS A 185 -17.66 13.33 12.21
CA LYS A 185 -18.77 14.00 12.87
C LYS A 185 -19.53 14.93 11.93
N LEU A 186 -18.83 15.76 11.15
CA LEU A 186 -19.46 16.70 10.21
C LEU A 186 -20.19 15.98 9.07
N ILE A 187 -19.66 14.84 8.60
CA ILE A 187 -20.30 13.99 7.59
C ILE A 187 -21.59 13.40 8.15
N ASP A 188 -21.51 12.80 9.34
CA ASP A 188 -22.66 12.18 10.01
C ASP A 188 -23.78 13.22 10.28
N GLU A 189 -23.43 14.42 10.73
CA GLU A 189 -24.40 15.49 11.00
C GLU A 189 -25.04 16.06 9.74
N LYS A 190 -24.31 16.16 8.64
CA LYS A 190 -24.78 16.88 7.42
C LYS A 190 -25.32 15.96 6.33
N LEU A 191 -24.85 14.72 6.24
CA LEU A 191 -25.23 13.80 5.17
C LEU A 191 -26.27 12.76 5.63
N SER A 192 -26.33 12.40 6.91
CA SER A 192 -27.36 11.50 7.45
C SER A 192 -28.75 12.14 7.55
N THR A 193 -28.87 13.45 7.38
CA THR A 193 -30.17 14.18 7.37
C THR A 193 -30.81 14.29 5.97
N SER A 194 -30.28 13.59 4.98
CA SER A 194 -30.74 13.66 3.57
C SER A 194 -31.50 12.40 3.14
N HIS A 195 -32.37 11.86 4.02
CA HIS A 195 -33.34 10.78 3.67
C HIS A 195 -34.74 11.17 4.03
#